data_b31b48eae7b8938514c1bac75ceef23b
#
_entry.id   b31b48eae7b8938514c1bac75ceef23b
#
_cell.length_a   1.000
_cell.length_b   1.000
_cell.length_c   1.000
_cell.angle_alpha   90.00
_cell.angle_beta   90.00
_cell.angle_gamma   90.00
#
_symmetry.space_group_name_H-M   'P 1'
#
loop_
_entity.id
_entity.type
_entity.pdbx_description
1 polymer ?
#
loop_
_entity_poly.entity_id
_entity_poly.type
_entity_poly.pdbx_seq_one_letter_code
_entity_poly.pdbx_strand_id
1 'polypeptide(L)'
;VSNCDAGWHPFKKVYKRSGEENARLLIQKLRDFDPSLNALINSSVGYAVFPRIANVAIGIGGGGGNGKFFYGENLYGTCKLTQVSFGLQLGGQIYSEVVLFQDVDTFQIFLSGEFKFGGSVSLAILEEGWGRNIGFKDGTAVIVKGQKGLMYEAAIKGQRFHCKPIGKSQ
;
A
#
# COMPACT_ATOMS: atom_id res chain seq x y z
N VAL A 1 50.22 12.77 16.05
CA VAL A 1 50.33 12.17 14.72
C VAL A 1 48.91 11.76 14.30
N SER A 2 48.36 12.59 13.45
CA SER A 2 47.03 12.43 12.92
C SER A 2 47.05 11.35 11.83
N ASN A 3 46.36 10.25 12.07
CA ASN A 3 45.97 9.35 10.98
C ASN A 3 44.60 9.78 10.49
N CYS A 4 44.59 10.55 9.41
CA CYS A 4 43.46 10.73 8.55
C CYS A 4 43.41 9.54 7.59
N ASP A 5 42.85 8.43 8.01
CA ASP A 5 42.39 7.42 7.07
C ASP A 5 41.04 7.87 6.47
N ALA A 6 41.15 8.78 5.52
CA ALA A 6 40.07 8.99 4.55
C ALA A 6 40.04 7.80 3.58
N GLY A 7 39.64 6.65 4.09
CA GLY A 7 39.40 5.48 3.29
C GLY A 7 38.24 5.76 2.31
N TRP A 8 38.60 6.00 1.05
CA TRP A 8 37.65 6.04 -0.06
C TRP A 8 37.00 4.64 -0.17
N HIS A 9 35.79 4.51 0.35
CA HIS A 9 34.99 3.31 0.21
C HIS A 9 34.05 3.46 -1.00
N PRO A 10 34.43 2.92 -2.17
CA PRO A 10 33.61 3.03 -3.41
C PRO A 10 32.30 2.25 -3.35
N PHE A 11 32.09 1.46 -2.31
CA PHE A 11 30.86 0.71 -2.08
C PHE A 11 30.29 1.06 -0.71
N LYS A 12 29.67 2.24 -0.55
CA LYS A 12 28.62 2.38 0.44
C LYS A 12 27.58 1.32 0.06
N LYS A 13 27.50 0.23 0.84
CA LYS A 13 26.31 -0.65 0.80
C LYS A 13 25.13 0.28 0.97
N VAL A 14 24.41 0.53 -0.12
CA VAL A 14 23.10 1.17 -0.04
C VAL A 14 22.27 0.15 0.72
N TYR A 15 22.04 0.42 2.01
CA TYR A 15 21.23 -0.40 2.87
C TYR A 15 19.82 -0.37 2.29
N LYS A 16 19.48 -1.39 1.51
CA LYS A 16 18.14 -1.54 0.94
C LYS A 16 17.23 -1.85 2.12
N ARG A 17 16.42 -0.87 2.50
CA ARG A 17 15.43 -1.05 3.57
C ARG A 17 14.61 -2.30 3.33
N SER A 18 14.30 -3.03 4.39
CA SER A 18 13.42 -4.18 4.31
C SER A 18 12.01 -3.76 3.86
N GLY A 19 11.24 -4.68 3.33
CA GLY A 19 9.85 -4.41 2.95
C GLY A 19 8.99 -3.97 4.14
N GLU A 20 9.29 -4.46 5.34
CA GLU A 20 8.63 -4.04 6.57
C GLU A 20 8.98 -2.58 6.94
N GLU A 21 10.26 -2.21 6.91
CA GLU A 21 10.68 -0.84 7.18
C GLU A 21 10.04 0.17 6.24
N ASN A 22 9.95 -0.17 4.94
CA ASN A 22 9.28 0.68 3.96
C ASN A 22 7.79 0.83 4.25
N ALA A 23 7.12 -0.26 4.67
CA ALA A 23 5.71 -0.23 5.04
C ALA A 23 5.48 0.64 6.28
N ARG A 24 6.28 0.47 7.34
CA ARG A 24 6.18 1.28 8.56
C ARG A 24 6.45 2.76 8.31
N LEU A 25 7.44 3.07 7.47
CA LEU A 25 7.74 4.45 7.08
C LEU A 25 6.57 5.10 6.30
N LEU A 26 5.90 4.36 5.44
CA LEU A 26 4.74 4.89 4.73
C LEU A 26 3.60 5.20 5.71
N ILE A 27 3.28 4.30 6.62
CA ILE A 27 2.26 4.53 7.66
C ILE A 27 2.62 5.75 8.51
N GLN A 28 3.87 5.87 8.94
CA GLN A 28 4.31 7.04 9.72
C GLN A 28 4.13 8.35 8.94
N LYS A 29 4.52 8.38 7.68
CA LYS A 29 4.32 9.55 6.82
C LYS A 29 2.85 9.93 6.64
N LEU A 30 1.95 8.95 6.55
CA LEU A 30 0.52 9.20 6.47
C LEU A 30 -0.04 9.79 7.77
N ARG A 31 0.40 9.27 8.91
CA ARG A 31 0.02 9.79 10.23
C ARG A 31 0.47 11.24 10.44
N ASP A 32 1.68 11.56 9.98
CA ASP A 32 2.26 12.91 10.09
C ASP A 32 1.66 13.90 9.08
N PHE A 33 1.14 13.38 7.97
CA PHE A 33 0.59 14.21 6.89
C PHE A 33 -0.75 14.86 7.25
N ASP A 34 -1.65 14.11 7.87
CA ASP A 34 -3.00 14.58 8.20
C ASP A 34 -3.54 13.88 9.48
N PRO A 35 -3.96 14.66 10.49
CA PRO A 35 -4.55 14.10 11.71
C PRO A 35 -5.78 13.21 11.45
N SER A 36 -6.55 13.46 10.39
CA SER A 36 -7.71 12.64 10.05
C SER A 36 -7.30 11.25 9.56
N LEU A 37 -6.19 11.16 8.80
CA LEU A 37 -5.62 9.88 8.41
C LEU A 37 -5.06 9.11 9.60
N ASN A 38 -4.42 9.80 10.53
CA ASN A 38 -3.96 9.18 11.77
C ASN A 38 -5.13 8.59 12.57
N ALA A 39 -6.22 9.34 12.73
CA ALA A 39 -7.43 8.86 13.41
C ALA A 39 -8.03 7.64 12.70
N LEU A 40 -8.10 7.66 11.37
CA LEU A 40 -8.62 6.57 10.57
C LEU A 40 -7.76 5.30 10.69
N ILE A 41 -6.43 5.44 10.62
CA ILE A 41 -5.48 4.33 10.79
C ILE A 41 -5.64 3.73 12.21
N ASN A 42 -5.75 4.57 13.23
CA ASN A 42 -5.92 4.12 14.62
C ASN A 42 -7.26 3.41 14.87
N SER A 43 -8.29 3.73 14.11
CA SER A 43 -9.62 3.10 14.21
C SER A 43 -9.72 1.79 13.42
N SER A 44 -8.75 1.47 12.57
CA SER A 44 -8.71 0.21 11.85
C SER A 44 -8.23 -0.95 12.73
N VAL A 45 -8.77 -2.15 12.54
CA VAL A 45 -8.30 -3.37 13.23
C VAL A 45 -7.01 -3.89 12.61
N GLY A 46 -6.77 -3.58 11.35
CA GLY A 46 -5.57 -3.97 10.61
C GLY A 46 -5.47 -3.23 9.29
N TYR A 47 -4.33 -3.34 8.66
CA TYR A 47 -4.08 -2.68 7.37
C TYR A 47 -3.05 -3.42 6.54
N ALA A 48 -3.19 -3.32 5.21
CA ALA A 48 -2.21 -3.79 4.25
C ALA A 48 -1.51 -2.60 3.60
N VAL A 49 -0.18 -2.67 3.49
CA VAL A 49 0.66 -1.59 3.00
C VAL A 49 1.47 -2.06 1.80
N PHE A 50 1.30 -1.39 0.68
CA PHE A 50 2.05 -1.61 -0.56
C PHE A 50 2.88 -0.37 -0.86
N PRO A 51 4.15 -0.33 -0.42
CA PRO A 51 4.99 0.87 -0.57
C PRO A 51 5.30 1.20 -2.03
N ARG A 52 5.23 0.22 -2.91
CA ARG A 52 5.47 0.38 -4.34
C ARG A 52 4.61 -0.59 -5.15
N ILE A 53 3.72 -0.03 -5.93
CA ILE A 53 2.97 -0.72 -6.96
C ILE A 53 3.41 -0.14 -8.30
N ALA A 54 3.80 -1.00 -9.22
CA ALA A 54 4.15 -0.62 -10.57
C ALA A 54 3.06 -1.13 -11.54
N ASN A 55 2.56 -0.24 -12.38
CA ASN A 55 1.55 -0.54 -13.39
C ASN A 55 2.04 -0.10 -14.76
N VAL A 56 1.89 -0.96 -15.75
CA VAL A 56 2.22 -0.67 -17.15
C VAL A 56 0.98 -0.94 -18.00
N ALA A 57 0.57 0.03 -18.78
CA ALA A 57 -0.60 -0.08 -19.64
C ALA A 57 -0.31 0.43 -21.05
N ILE A 58 -0.64 -0.40 -22.05
CA ILE A 58 -0.74 -0.06 -23.47
C ILE A 58 -2.04 -0.70 -23.96
N GLY A 59 -3.17 0.01 -23.79
CA GLY A 59 -4.50 -0.51 -24.07
C GLY A 59 -5.05 -1.44 -23.00
N ILE A 60 -4.47 -2.62 -22.82
CA ILE A 60 -4.67 -3.52 -21.68
C ILE A 60 -3.37 -3.48 -20.87
N GLY A 61 -3.49 -3.24 -19.58
CA GLY A 61 -2.37 -3.14 -18.69
C GLY A 61 -2.44 -4.09 -17.51
N GLY A 62 -1.32 -4.24 -16.87
CA GLY A 62 -1.20 -4.99 -15.64
C GLY A 62 -0.14 -4.42 -14.74
N GLY A 63 -0.26 -4.73 -13.48
CA GLY A 63 0.67 -4.27 -12.48
C GLY A 63 0.63 -5.09 -11.22
N GLY A 64 1.44 -4.69 -10.29
CA GLY A 64 1.46 -5.31 -8.98
C GLY A 64 2.53 -4.75 -8.07
N GLY A 65 2.48 -5.22 -6.86
CA GLY A 65 3.42 -4.84 -5.82
C GLY A 65 3.43 -5.86 -4.69
N ASN A 66 4.51 -5.83 -3.93
CA ASN A 66 4.63 -6.60 -2.71
C ASN A 66 4.37 -5.69 -1.51
N GLY A 67 3.60 -6.19 -0.58
CA GLY A 67 3.21 -5.48 0.62
C GLY A 67 3.38 -6.30 1.89
N LYS A 68 3.10 -5.63 2.97
CA LYS A 68 3.02 -6.20 4.31
C LYS A 68 1.64 -5.93 4.88
N PHE A 69 1.12 -6.83 5.69
CA PHE A 69 -0.10 -6.58 6.40
C PHE A 69 0.08 -6.74 7.91
N PHE A 70 -0.66 -5.94 8.62
CA PHE A 70 -0.55 -5.76 10.06
C PHE A 70 -1.91 -5.97 10.70
N TYR A 71 -1.91 -6.56 11.87
CA TYR A 71 -3.05 -6.59 12.77
C TYR A 71 -2.72 -5.71 13.98
N GLY A 72 -3.44 -4.61 14.13
CA GLY A 72 -2.98 -3.52 14.97
C GLY A 72 -1.62 -3.01 14.49
N GLU A 73 -0.65 -2.91 15.39
CA GLU A 73 0.72 -2.49 15.07
C GLU A 73 1.68 -3.68 14.79
N ASN A 74 1.18 -4.91 14.88
CA ASN A 74 1.99 -6.10 14.73
C ASN A 74 2.03 -6.57 13.28
N LEU A 75 3.23 -6.82 12.77
CA LEU A 75 3.40 -7.45 11.47
C LEU A 75 2.77 -8.85 11.49
N TYR A 76 1.80 -9.08 10.63
CA TYR A 76 1.07 -10.34 10.55
C TYR A 76 1.47 -11.19 9.34
N GLY A 77 1.98 -10.58 8.27
CA GLY A 77 2.42 -11.32 7.10
C GLY A 77 2.81 -10.47 5.90
N THR A 78 2.95 -11.17 4.78
CA THR A 78 3.25 -10.58 3.47
C THR A 78 2.07 -10.72 2.53
N CYS A 79 1.88 -9.75 1.65
CA CYS A 79 0.82 -9.76 0.67
C CYS A 79 1.36 -9.37 -0.71
N LYS A 80 0.89 -10.03 -1.75
CA LYS A 80 1.14 -9.68 -3.14
C LYS A 80 -0.15 -9.12 -3.74
N LEU A 81 -0.06 -7.91 -4.25
CA LEU A 81 -1.12 -7.28 -5.04
C LEU A 81 -0.84 -7.54 -6.52
N THR A 82 -1.87 -7.95 -7.25
CA THR A 82 -1.89 -7.99 -8.71
C THR A 82 -3.06 -7.17 -9.21
N GLN A 83 -2.88 -6.50 -10.34
CA GLN A 83 -3.88 -5.58 -10.89
C GLN A 83 -3.97 -5.76 -12.39
N VAL A 84 -5.21 -5.79 -12.89
CA VAL A 84 -5.51 -5.68 -14.31
C VAL A 84 -6.16 -4.32 -14.54
N SER A 85 -5.63 -3.55 -15.47
CA SER A 85 -6.19 -2.25 -15.84
C SER A 85 -6.51 -2.20 -17.33
N PHE A 86 -7.66 -1.60 -17.63
CA PHE A 86 -8.10 -1.32 -18.99
C PHE A 86 -8.13 0.19 -19.19
N GLY A 87 -7.55 0.69 -20.27
CA GLY A 87 -7.62 2.10 -20.60
C GLY A 87 -6.53 2.59 -21.53
N LEU A 88 -6.71 3.80 -22.02
CA LEU A 88 -5.84 4.48 -23.00
C LEU A 88 -4.59 5.11 -22.37
N GLN A 89 -4.16 4.65 -21.21
CA GLN A 89 -2.95 5.18 -20.58
C GLN A 89 -1.72 4.56 -21.24
N LEU A 90 -0.96 5.42 -21.92
CA LEU A 90 0.37 5.08 -22.43
C LEU A 90 1.39 5.37 -21.33
N GLY A 91 2.08 4.34 -20.85
CA GLY A 91 3.20 4.51 -19.94
C GLY A 91 3.13 3.67 -18.67
N GLY A 92 4.18 3.80 -17.86
CA GLY A 92 4.29 3.17 -16.55
C GLY A 92 3.94 4.14 -15.43
N GLN A 93 3.30 3.64 -14.39
CA GLN A 93 2.98 4.40 -13.19
C GLN A 93 3.48 3.67 -11.96
N ILE A 94 3.97 4.44 -10.99
CA ILE A 94 4.40 3.92 -9.70
C ILE A 94 3.64 4.70 -8.62
N TYR A 95 3.01 3.97 -7.72
CA TYR A 95 2.28 4.54 -6.59
C TYR A 95 2.39 3.67 -5.36
N SER A 96 1.98 4.20 -4.22
CA SER A 96 1.86 3.49 -2.95
C SER A 96 0.39 3.41 -2.56
N GLU A 97 0.02 2.33 -1.89
CA GLU A 97 -1.35 2.10 -1.45
C GLU A 97 -1.39 1.52 -0.05
N VAL A 98 -2.35 1.98 0.73
CA VAL A 98 -2.70 1.41 2.03
C VAL A 98 -4.19 1.08 2.04
N VAL A 99 -4.50 -0.16 2.36
CA VAL A 99 -5.88 -0.64 2.57
C VAL A 99 -6.09 -0.80 4.07
N LEU A 100 -7.05 -0.07 4.61
CA LEU A 100 -7.45 -0.12 6.02
C LEU A 100 -8.70 -0.98 6.17
N PHE A 101 -8.77 -1.76 7.23
CA PHE A 101 -9.91 -2.63 7.54
C PHE A 101 -10.57 -2.20 8.84
N GLN A 102 -11.88 -1.98 8.79
CA GLN A 102 -12.67 -1.51 9.91
C GLN A 102 -12.90 -2.59 10.97
N ASP A 103 -13.10 -3.83 10.53
CA ASP A 103 -13.50 -4.95 11.36
C ASP A 103 -12.73 -6.23 11.01
N VAL A 104 -12.79 -7.19 11.95
CA VAL A 104 -12.09 -8.47 11.85
C VAL A 104 -12.62 -9.32 10.68
N ASP A 105 -13.91 -9.29 10.42
CA ASP A 105 -14.52 -10.10 9.37
C ASP A 105 -14.02 -9.68 7.99
N THR A 106 -14.01 -8.38 7.71
CA THR A 106 -13.46 -7.82 6.47
C THR A 106 -11.96 -8.14 6.33
N PHE A 107 -11.21 -8.03 7.43
CA PHE A 107 -9.79 -8.41 7.44
C PHE A 107 -9.57 -9.89 7.15
N GLN A 108 -10.40 -10.78 7.70
CA GLN A 108 -10.32 -12.23 7.43
C GLN A 108 -10.65 -12.57 5.96
N ILE A 109 -11.64 -11.92 5.37
CA ILE A 109 -11.97 -12.08 3.95
C ILE A 109 -10.78 -11.64 3.08
N PHE A 110 -10.11 -10.55 3.44
CA PHE A 110 -8.89 -10.10 2.77
C PHE A 110 -7.77 -11.16 2.85
N LEU A 111 -7.56 -11.77 4.01
CA LEU A 111 -6.55 -12.80 4.21
C LEU A 111 -6.86 -14.09 3.45
N SER A 112 -8.13 -14.40 3.23
CA SER A 112 -8.53 -15.61 2.47
C SER A 112 -8.20 -15.53 0.97
N GLY A 113 -7.90 -14.33 0.46
CA GLY A 113 -7.66 -14.09 -0.96
C GLY A 113 -8.94 -13.91 -1.79
N GLU A 114 -10.11 -13.99 -1.17
CA GLU A 114 -11.41 -13.81 -1.84
C GLU A 114 -11.89 -12.35 -1.86
N PHE A 115 -11.13 -11.45 -1.21
CA PHE A 115 -11.49 -10.05 -1.11
C PHE A 115 -11.54 -9.38 -2.48
N LYS A 116 -12.62 -8.63 -2.71
CA LYS A 116 -12.83 -7.76 -3.87
C LYS A 116 -13.44 -6.46 -3.40
N PHE A 117 -12.97 -5.35 -3.95
CA PHE A 117 -13.62 -4.07 -3.72
C PHE A 117 -15.02 -4.07 -4.33
N GLY A 118 -15.99 -3.56 -3.58
CA GLY A 118 -17.39 -3.44 -3.99
C GLY A 118 -17.64 -2.38 -5.06
N GLY A 119 -18.91 -2.05 -5.28
CA GLY A 119 -19.34 -1.10 -6.31
C GLY A 119 -18.79 0.33 -6.15
N SER A 120 -18.48 0.73 -4.93
CA SER A 120 -17.83 1.99 -4.63
C SER A 120 -16.77 1.80 -3.56
N VAL A 121 -15.65 2.50 -3.70
CA VAL A 121 -14.50 2.42 -2.81
C VAL A 121 -14.35 3.74 -2.08
N SER A 122 -14.13 3.69 -0.76
CA SER A 122 -13.71 4.87 -0.01
C SER A 122 -12.23 5.13 -0.27
N LEU A 123 -11.91 6.19 -0.99
CA LEU A 123 -10.60 6.45 -1.54
C LEU A 123 -10.10 7.85 -1.20
N ALA A 124 -8.91 7.95 -0.66
CA ALA A 124 -8.15 9.20 -0.53
C ALA A 124 -6.94 9.18 -1.47
N ILE A 125 -6.77 10.25 -2.24
CA ILE A 125 -5.62 10.47 -3.12
C ILE A 125 -4.86 11.69 -2.60
N LEU A 126 -3.65 11.47 -2.06
CA LEU A 126 -2.95 12.49 -1.29
C LEU A 126 -2.49 13.68 -2.12
N GLU A 127 -2.03 13.46 -3.36
CA GLU A 127 -1.49 14.51 -4.23
C GLU A 127 -2.54 15.48 -4.74
N GLU A 128 -3.80 15.04 -4.79
CA GLU A 128 -4.93 15.86 -5.28
C GLU A 128 -5.71 16.53 -4.16
N GLY A 129 -5.32 16.28 -2.89
CA GLY A 129 -6.08 16.77 -1.74
C GLY A 129 -7.48 16.16 -1.61
N TRP A 130 -7.72 15.08 -2.35
CA TRP A 130 -8.95 14.31 -2.32
C TRP A 130 -8.99 13.39 -1.10
N GLY A 131 -10.15 13.33 -0.46
CA GLY A 131 -10.37 12.40 0.64
C GLY A 131 -10.09 12.98 2.02
N ARG A 132 -10.02 14.30 2.15
CA ARG A 132 -10.20 14.94 3.47
C ARG A 132 -11.55 14.48 4.01
N ASN A 133 -11.56 13.87 5.20
CA ASN A 133 -12.71 13.20 5.81
C ASN A 133 -13.08 11.85 5.18
N ILE A 134 -12.10 11.10 4.67
CA ILE A 134 -12.30 9.71 4.28
C ILE A 134 -12.77 8.89 5.50
N GLY A 135 -13.77 8.05 5.30
CA GLY A 135 -14.24 7.07 6.28
C GLY A 135 -14.25 5.66 5.70
N PHE A 136 -14.62 4.68 6.50
CA PHE A 136 -14.82 3.33 5.99
C PHE A 136 -16.09 3.20 5.17
N LYS A 137 -16.00 2.40 4.11
CA LYS A 137 -17.14 1.97 3.30
C LYS A 137 -17.00 0.48 3.02
N ASP A 138 -18.06 -0.27 3.28
CA ASP A 138 -18.05 -1.74 3.18
C ASP A 138 -16.86 -2.36 3.95
N GLY A 139 -16.56 -1.81 5.14
CA GLY A 139 -15.50 -2.26 6.02
C GLY A 139 -14.08 -1.87 5.61
N THR A 140 -13.89 -1.09 4.52
CA THR A 140 -12.57 -0.71 4.02
C THR A 140 -12.43 0.78 3.74
N ALA A 141 -11.19 1.27 3.80
CA ALA A 141 -10.79 2.56 3.27
C ALA A 141 -9.42 2.42 2.57
N VAL A 142 -9.24 3.09 1.46
CA VAL A 142 -8.02 3.02 0.65
C VAL A 142 -7.36 4.39 0.58
N ILE A 143 -6.07 4.43 0.87
CA ILE A 143 -5.25 5.64 0.77
C ILE A 143 -4.21 5.39 -0.31
N VAL A 144 -4.15 6.26 -1.30
CA VAL A 144 -3.20 6.20 -2.42
C VAL A 144 -2.29 7.42 -2.42
N LYS A 145 -1.00 7.17 -2.63
CA LYS A 145 0.00 8.19 -2.86
C LYS A 145 0.78 7.86 -4.13
N GLY A 146 0.71 8.73 -5.14
CA GLY A 146 1.36 8.51 -6.42
C GLY A 146 1.17 9.68 -7.38
N GLN A 147 1.56 9.50 -8.63
CA GLN A 147 1.48 10.55 -9.64
C GLN A 147 0.03 10.85 -10.06
N LYS A 148 -0.23 12.12 -10.40
CA LYS A 148 -1.52 12.61 -10.90
C LYS A 148 -1.95 11.88 -12.19
N GLY A 149 -3.26 11.77 -12.37
CA GLY A 149 -3.85 11.39 -13.65
C GLY A 149 -4.26 9.92 -13.77
N LEU A 150 -4.29 9.17 -12.68
CA LEU A 150 -4.84 7.82 -12.67
C LEU A 150 -6.34 7.84 -12.38
N MET A 151 -7.07 7.01 -13.11
CA MET A 151 -8.42 6.61 -12.72
C MET A 151 -8.30 5.56 -11.61
N TYR A 152 -7.89 5.99 -10.42
CA TYR A 152 -7.57 5.11 -9.30
C TYR A 152 -8.71 4.18 -8.90
N GLU A 153 -9.93 4.68 -8.91
CA GLU A 153 -11.09 3.87 -8.52
C GLU A 153 -11.28 2.65 -9.44
N ALA A 154 -11.14 2.84 -10.74
CA ALA A 154 -11.23 1.74 -11.71
C ALA A 154 -10.06 0.76 -11.56
N ALA A 155 -8.86 1.27 -11.32
CA ALA A 155 -7.67 0.47 -11.11
C ALA A 155 -7.78 -0.39 -9.84
N ILE A 156 -8.24 0.19 -8.74
CA ILE A 156 -8.41 -0.50 -7.45
C ILE A 156 -9.43 -1.64 -7.56
N LYS A 157 -10.53 -1.46 -8.27
CA LYS A 157 -11.53 -2.51 -8.48
C LYS A 157 -10.99 -3.75 -9.21
N GLY A 158 -9.94 -3.58 -10.01
CA GLY A 158 -9.25 -4.67 -10.71
C GLY A 158 -8.19 -5.40 -9.88
N GLN A 159 -8.00 -5.03 -8.62
CA GLN A 159 -6.96 -5.61 -7.77
C GLN A 159 -7.37 -6.98 -7.19
N ARG A 160 -6.35 -7.81 -6.99
CA ARG A 160 -6.44 -9.10 -6.30
C ARG A 160 -5.27 -9.19 -5.33
N PHE A 161 -5.52 -9.81 -4.19
CA PHE A 161 -4.56 -9.91 -3.08
C PHE A 161 -4.29 -11.36 -2.75
N HIS A 162 -3.00 -11.70 -2.60
CA HIS A 162 -2.54 -13.02 -2.15
C HIS A 162 -1.68 -12.82 -0.93
N CYS A 163 -2.20 -13.17 0.24
CA CYS A 163 -1.58 -12.92 1.52
C CYS A 163 -1.10 -14.21 2.18
N LYS A 164 0.07 -14.13 2.82
CA LYS A 164 0.70 -15.23 3.57
C LYS A 164 1.00 -14.74 4.98
N PRO A 165 0.27 -15.23 6.02
CA PRO A 165 0.60 -14.97 7.40
C PRO A 165 1.97 -15.51 7.79
N ILE A 166 2.66 -14.81 8.72
CA ILE A 166 3.90 -15.30 9.32
C ILE A 166 3.55 -16.46 10.26
N GLY A 167 4.32 -17.58 10.19
CA GLY A 167 4.17 -18.71 11.11
C GLY A 167 3.23 -19.82 10.66
N LYS A 168 2.59 -19.73 9.48
CA LYS A 168 1.97 -20.90 8.84
C LYS A 168 2.95 -21.48 7.80
N SER A 169 3.98 -22.17 8.26
CA SER A 169 4.64 -23.21 7.45
C SER A 169 3.63 -24.33 7.25
N GLN A 170 3.33 -24.63 6.01
CA GLN A 170 2.77 -25.94 5.66
C GLN A 170 3.86 -26.98 5.76
#